data_03350f642194f42aa91255ca56b19787
#
_entry.id   03350f642194f42aa91255ca56b19787
#
_cell.length_a   1.000
_cell.length_b   1.000
_cell.length_c   1.000
_cell.angle_alpha   90.00
_cell.angle_beta   90.00
_cell.angle_gamma   90.00
#
_symmetry.space_group_name_H-M   'P 1'
#
loop_
_entity.id
_entity.type
_entity.pdbx_description
1 polymer ?
#
loop_
_entity_poly.entity_id
_entity_poly.type
_entity_poly.pdbx_seq_one_letter_code
_entity_poly.pdbx_strand_id
1 'polypeptide(L)'
;MSKILVIGIILFSLVAVIGSYFFLVSGQKMVPAITSYAISDKERPKVEVKTTSADLGKMKVSDDKSANFKIKNIGQKSLQLSNVNSSCNCTFGQIVIDGKESELFGMHNISDFAGEILPGKEATIKVTYRPSIMPVYGVIEREVYVNTNDPENPKLTFKVKANVK
;
A
#
# COMPACT_ATOMS: atom_id res chain seq x y z
N MET A 1 48.12 -19.29 27.77
CA MET A 1 46.85 -18.56 27.94
C MET A 1 46.09 -19.14 29.13
N SER A 2 45.63 -18.32 30.05
CA SER A 2 44.90 -18.84 31.23
C SER A 2 43.55 -19.41 30.75
N LYS A 3 43.12 -20.55 31.36
CA LYS A 3 41.82 -21.18 31.03
C LYS A 3 40.65 -20.20 31.16
N ILE A 4 40.76 -19.23 32.06
CA ILE A 4 39.77 -18.17 32.30
C ILE A 4 39.67 -17.27 31.08
N LEU A 5 40.76 -16.91 30.41
CA LEU A 5 40.78 -16.06 29.23
C LEU A 5 40.11 -16.74 28.01
N VAL A 6 40.36 -18.05 27.85
CA VAL A 6 39.73 -18.85 26.80
C VAL A 6 38.20 -18.96 27.01
N ILE A 7 37.75 -19.21 28.23
CA ILE A 7 36.32 -19.26 28.58
C ILE A 7 35.68 -17.91 28.35
N GLY A 8 36.31 -16.78 28.71
CA GLY A 8 35.82 -15.43 28.45
C GLY A 8 35.63 -15.14 26.97
N ILE A 9 36.56 -15.54 26.12
CA ILE A 9 36.45 -15.36 24.66
C ILE A 9 35.29 -16.18 24.09
N ILE A 10 35.11 -17.43 24.54
CA ILE A 10 34.01 -18.30 24.08
C ILE A 10 32.67 -17.72 24.49
N LEU A 11 32.50 -17.26 25.73
CA LEU A 11 31.25 -16.65 26.18
C LEU A 11 30.94 -15.35 25.43
N PHE A 12 31.95 -14.51 25.22
CA PHE A 12 31.77 -13.27 24.46
C PHE A 12 31.35 -13.53 22.99
N SER A 13 32.00 -14.50 22.32
CA SER A 13 31.64 -14.88 20.96
C SER A 13 30.23 -15.45 20.87
N LEU A 14 29.82 -16.24 21.85
CA LEU A 14 28.46 -16.81 21.91
C LEU A 14 27.39 -15.73 22.10
N VAL A 15 27.64 -14.77 22.97
CA VAL A 15 26.74 -13.61 23.16
C VAL A 15 26.66 -12.73 21.88
N ALA A 16 27.80 -12.50 21.22
CA ALA A 16 27.84 -11.75 19.97
C ALA A 16 27.07 -12.44 18.83
N VAL A 17 27.19 -13.77 18.72
CA VAL A 17 26.42 -14.55 17.72
C VAL A 17 24.93 -14.54 18.02
N ILE A 18 24.52 -14.72 19.27
CA ILE A 18 23.12 -14.67 19.68
C ILE A 18 22.56 -13.26 19.45
N GLY A 19 23.30 -12.22 19.85
CA GLY A 19 22.89 -10.82 19.64
C GLY A 19 22.74 -10.45 18.17
N SER A 20 23.68 -10.88 17.30
CA SER A 20 23.58 -10.67 15.86
C SER A 20 22.40 -11.42 15.23
N TYR A 21 22.14 -12.66 15.69
CA TYR A 21 20.96 -13.41 15.24
C TYR A 21 19.65 -12.70 15.58
N PHE A 22 19.50 -12.25 16.83
CA PHE A 22 18.31 -11.46 17.23
C PHE A 22 18.18 -10.16 16.47
N PHE A 23 19.27 -9.45 16.22
CA PHE A 23 19.28 -8.21 15.44
C PHE A 23 18.84 -8.43 14.00
N LEU A 24 19.32 -9.49 13.34
CA LEU A 24 18.96 -9.86 11.97
C LEU A 24 17.49 -10.32 11.84
N VAL A 25 17.01 -11.11 12.81
CA VAL A 25 15.64 -11.64 12.78
C VAL A 25 14.61 -10.57 13.15
N SER A 26 14.93 -9.67 14.09
CA SER A 26 14.01 -8.58 14.50
C SER A 26 13.78 -7.51 13.43
N GLY A 27 14.63 -7.44 12.41
CA GLY A 27 14.52 -6.46 11.31
C GLY A 27 13.64 -6.91 10.14
N GLN A 28 13.26 -8.17 10.07
CA GLN A 28 12.42 -8.67 8.97
C GLN A 28 10.95 -8.39 9.25
N LYS A 29 10.41 -7.33 8.66
CA LYS A 29 8.95 -7.17 8.55
C LYS A 29 8.43 -8.32 7.68
N MET A 30 7.79 -9.30 8.31
CA MET A 30 7.09 -10.35 7.56
C MET A 30 5.93 -9.67 6.80
N VAL A 31 6.04 -9.63 5.47
CA VAL A 31 4.94 -9.21 4.61
C VAL A 31 3.88 -10.30 4.68
N PRO A 32 2.64 -10.00 5.10
CA PRO A 32 1.58 -10.99 5.13
C PRO A 32 1.34 -11.59 3.76
N ALA A 33 1.22 -12.92 3.68
CA ALA A 33 0.88 -13.58 2.44
C ALA A 33 -0.55 -13.20 2.00
N ILE A 34 -0.74 -12.92 0.72
CA ILE A 34 -2.06 -12.64 0.16
C ILE A 34 -2.85 -13.96 0.06
N THR A 35 -3.97 -14.02 0.76
CA THR A 35 -4.86 -15.19 0.74
C THR A 35 -5.72 -15.15 -0.52
N SER A 36 -5.69 -16.23 -1.31
CA SER A 36 -6.52 -16.36 -2.51
C SER A 36 -7.88 -16.99 -2.18
N TYR A 37 -8.92 -16.51 -2.83
CA TYR A 37 -10.28 -17.03 -2.74
C TYR A 37 -10.84 -17.34 -4.11
N ALA A 38 -11.74 -18.33 -4.19
CA ALA A 38 -12.53 -18.61 -5.39
C ALA A 38 -13.87 -17.86 -5.33
N ILE A 39 -14.48 -17.60 -6.49
CA ILE A 39 -15.84 -16.99 -6.57
C ILE A 39 -16.88 -17.88 -5.87
N SER A 40 -16.68 -19.21 -5.91
CA SER A 40 -17.54 -20.20 -5.27
C SER A 40 -17.46 -20.23 -3.75
N ASP A 41 -16.44 -19.61 -3.13
CA ASP A 41 -16.26 -19.64 -1.69
C ASP A 41 -17.39 -18.84 -1.02
N LYS A 42 -18.11 -19.48 -0.09
CA LYS A 42 -19.22 -18.85 0.63
C LYS A 42 -18.74 -17.74 1.55
N GLU A 43 -17.59 -17.96 2.20
CA GLU A 43 -16.95 -16.99 3.08
C GLU A 43 -15.72 -16.43 2.38
N ARG A 44 -15.82 -15.21 1.87
CA ARG A 44 -14.76 -14.52 1.16
C ARG A 44 -14.81 -13.01 1.40
N PRO A 45 -13.73 -12.28 1.12
CA PRO A 45 -13.78 -10.82 1.09
C PRO A 45 -14.67 -10.38 -0.08
N LYS A 46 -15.31 -9.23 0.08
CA LYS A 46 -16.06 -8.57 -0.98
C LYS A 46 -15.91 -7.06 -0.86
N VAL A 47 -15.34 -6.43 -1.86
CA VAL A 47 -15.17 -4.99 -1.88
C VAL A 47 -16.40 -4.28 -2.44
N GLU A 48 -16.82 -3.21 -1.78
CA GLU A 48 -17.79 -2.25 -2.29
C GLU A 48 -17.06 -0.92 -2.54
N VAL A 49 -17.22 -0.36 -3.74
CA VAL A 49 -16.68 0.94 -4.13
C VAL A 49 -17.79 1.78 -4.75
N LYS A 50 -18.10 2.93 -4.14
CA LYS A 50 -19.18 3.82 -4.64
C LYS A 50 -18.72 4.72 -5.78
N THR A 51 -17.47 5.16 -5.74
CA THR A 51 -16.90 6.11 -6.69
C THR A 51 -15.46 5.75 -7.00
N THR A 52 -15.12 5.71 -8.28
CA THR A 52 -13.77 5.36 -8.77
C THR A 52 -13.12 6.49 -9.57
N SER A 53 -13.82 7.63 -9.74
CA SER A 53 -13.30 8.78 -10.46
C SER A 53 -13.61 10.09 -9.74
N ALA A 54 -12.69 11.07 -9.86
CA ALA A 54 -12.86 12.42 -9.32
C ALA A 54 -12.23 13.46 -10.24
N ASP A 55 -12.83 14.65 -10.29
CA ASP A 55 -12.29 15.82 -10.99
C ASP A 55 -11.59 16.74 -9.97
N LEU A 56 -10.29 16.93 -10.15
CA LEU A 56 -9.46 17.83 -9.34
C LEU A 56 -9.60 19.30 -9.77
N GLY A 57 -10.33 19.53 -10.88
CA GLY A 57 -10.59 20.84 -11.45
C GLY A 57 -9.35 21.49 -12.06
N LYS A 58 -9.35 22.82 -12.14
CA LYS A 58 -8.20 23.61 -12.62
C LYS A 58 -7.11 23.63 -11.56
N MET A 59 -5.85 23.47 -11.99
CA MET A 59 -4.67 23.54 -11.10
C MET A 59 -3.45 24.08 -11.85
N LYS A 60 -2.50 24.64 -11.10
CA LYS A 60 -1.19 25.05 -11.62
C LYS A 60 -0.24 23.85 -11.59
N VAL A 61 0.83 23.92 -12.38
CA VAL A 61 1.89 22.91 -12.34
C VAL A 61 2.52 22.78 -10.95
N SER A 62 2.55 23.84 -10.16
CA SER A 62 3.10 23.85 -8.80
C SER A 62 2.15 23.28 -7.73
N ASP A 63 0.90 23.00 -8.07
CA ASP A 63 -0.11 22.58 -7.11
C ASP A 63 -0.04 21.05 -6.91
N ASP A 64 -0.23 20.61 -5.66
CA ASP A 64 -0.52 19.23 -5.32
C ASP A 64 -2.01 19.10 -5.00
N LYS A 65 -2.72 18.19 -5.66
CA LYS A 65 -4.13 17.93 -5.38
C LYS A 65 -4.40 16.46 -5.17
N SER A 66 -5.34 16.17 -4.27
CA SER A 66 -5.73 14.80 -3.93
C SER A 66 -7.23 14.60 -4.02
N ALA A 67 -7.62 13.37 -4.34
CA ALA A 67 -8.98 12.86 -4.20
C ALA A 67 -8.99 11.64 -3.27
N ASN A 68 -10.08 11.49 -2.52
CA ASN A 68 -10.29 10.39 -1.58
C ASN A 68 -11.44 9.50 -2.07
N PHE A 69 -11.17 8.21 -2.18
CA PHE A 69 -12.14 7.19 -2.59
C PHE A 69 -12.37 6.22 -1.42
N LYS A 70 -13.60 6.11 -0.97
CA LYS A 70 -13.97 5.17 0.08
C LYS A 70 -14.20 3.79 -0.51
N ILE A 71 -13.64 2.78 0.13
CA ILE A 71 -13.88 1.38 -0.11
C ILE A 71 -14.33 0.71 1.17
N LYS A 72 -15.18 -0.30 1.06
CA LYS A 72 -15.71 -1.04 2.21
C LYS A 72 -15.61 -2.53 1.96
N ASN A 73 -15.22 -3.28 2.98
CA ASN A 73 -15.32 -4.73 2.95
C ASN A 73 -16.73 -5.15 3.41
N ILE A 74 -17.57 -5.57 2.48
CA ILE A 74 -18.92 -6.10 2.74
C ILE A 74 -18.94 -7.63 2.78
N GLY A 75 -17.76 -8.27 2.68
CA GLY A 75 -17.60 -9.72 2.77
C GLY A 75 -17.44 -10.21 4.21
N GLN A 76 -17.15 -11.50 4.35
CA GLN A 76 -17.04 -12.19 5.65
C GLN A 76 -15.59 -12.47 6.04
N LYS A 77 -14.63 -12.32 5.12
CA LYS A 77 -13.19 -12.48 5.34
C LYS A 77 -12.48 -11.14 5.12
N SER A 78 -11.27 -11.03 5.65
CA SER A 78 -10.44 -9.84 5.50
C SER A 78 -10.14 -9.54 4.03
N LEU A 79 -10.37 -8.30 3.62
CA LEU A 79 -10.01 -7.78 2.32
C LEU A 79 -8.58 -7.27 2.37
N GLN A 80 -7.68 -7.95 1.69
CA GLN A 80 -6.27 -7.58 1.59
C GLN A 80 -6.03 -6.73 0.35
N LEU A 81 -5.25 -5.65 0.53
CA LEU A 81 -4.85 -4.73 -0.53
C LEU A 81 -3.36 -4.89 -0.80
N SER A 82 -2.99 -4.97 -2.07
CA SER A 82 -1.61 -5.19 -2.50
C SER A 82 -1.34 -4.52 -3.83
N ASN A 83 -0.08 -4.55 -4.23
CA ASN A 83 0.39 -4.10 -5.55
C ASN A 83 -0.15 -2.72 -5.94
N VAL A 84 -0.14 -1.79 -4.96
CA VAL A 84 -0.57 -0.41 -5.20
C VAL A 84 0.47 0.28 -6.07
N ASN A 85 0.03 0.80 -7.20
CA ASN A 85 0.90 1.52 -8.14
C ASN A 85 0.11 2.57 -8.92
N SER A 86 0.78 3.33 -9.78
CA SER A 86 0.17 4.42 -10.54
C SER A 86 0.56 4.41 -12.01
N SER A 87 -0.23 5.13 -12.83
CA SER A 87 -0.03 5.28 -14.27
C SER A 87 1.15 6.19 -14.65
N CYS A 88 1.70 6.98 -13.71
CA CYS A 88 2.86 7.85 -13.94
C CYS A 88 3.61 8.17 -12.64
N ASN A 89 4.85 8.64 -12.75
CA ASN A 89 5.66 9.11 -11.62
C ASN A 89 5.10 10.37 -10.93
N CYS A 90 4.13 11.03 -11.55
CA CYS A 90 3.49 12.24 -11.07
C CYS A 90 2.23 11.98 -10.24
N THR A 91 1.85 10.71 -10.04
CA THR A 91 0.64 10.31 -9.33
C THR A 91 0.96 9.25 -8.30
N PHE A 92 0.38 9.39 -7.11
CA PHE A 92 0.65 8.53 -5.96
C PHE A 92 -0.65 8.04 -5.35
N GLY A 93 -0.65 6.78 -4.93
CA GLY A 93 -1.69 6.19 -4.10
C GLY A 93 -1.23 6.06 -2.66
N GLN A 94 -2.13 6.30 -1.71
CA GLN A 94 -1.98 5.95 -0.29
C GLN A 94 -3.23 5.22 0.18
N ILE A 95 -3.04 4.30 1.11
CA ILE A 95 -4.14 3.62 1.80
C ILE A 95 -4.28 4.21 3.20
N VAL A 96 -5.49 4.59 3.58
CA VAL A 96 -5.79 5.07 4.93
C VAL A 96 -6.76 4.09 5.59
N ILE A 97 -6.31 3.42 6.65
CA ILE A 97 -7.11 2.47 7.44
C ILE A 97 -7.06 2.91 8.91
N ASP A 98 -8.21 3.07 9.55
CA ASP A 98 -8.33 3.51 10.94
C ASP A 98 -7.53 4.79 11.25
N GLY A 99 -7.51 5.73 10.28
CA GLY A 99 -6.79 7.01 10.39
C GLY A 99 -5.27 6.92 10.19
N LYS A 100 -4.72 5.74 9.93
CA LYS A 100 -3.29 5.56 9.64
C LYS A 100 -3.07 5.55 8.14
N GLU A 101 -2.19 6.42 7.66
CA GLU A 101 -1.77 6.48 6.26
C GLU A 101 -0.61 5.52 6.01
N SER A 102 -0.67 4.80 4.88
CA SER A 102 0.48 4.05 4.35
C SER A 102 1.56 5.01 3.82
N GLU A 103 2.68 4.46 3.40
CA GLU A 103 3.61 5.18 2.52
C GLU A 103 2.95 5.55 1.18
N LEU A 104 3.63 6.42 0.41
CA LEU A 104 3.22 6.80 -0.93
C LEU A 104 3.67 5.73 -1.94
N PHE A 105 2.71 5.13 -2.64
CA PHE A 105 2.96 4.18 -3.72
C PHE A 105 2.84 4.90 -5.07
N GLY A 106 3.80 4.69 -5.93
CA GLY A 106 3.86 5.28 -7.26
C GLY A 106 4.22 4.23 -8.31
N MET A 107 4.58 4.67 -9.49
CA MET A 107 4.90 3.78 -10.62
C MET A 107 6.09 2.85 -10.33
N HIS A 108 7.06 3.29 -9.54
CA HIS A 108 8.28 2.52 -9.22
C HIS A 108 8.37 2.09 -7.75
N ASN A 109 7.49 2.61 -6.88
CA ASN A 109 7.38 2.20 -5.50
C ASN A 109 6.07 1.42 -5.32
N ILE A 110 6.13 0.14 -5.66
CA ILE A 110 4.99 -0.77 -5.66
C ILE A 110 4.96 -1.51 -4.32
N SER A 111 3.78 -1.69 -3.74
CA SER A 111 3.62 -2.45 -2.50
C SER A 111 3.39 -3.94 -2.78
N ASP A 112 4.05 -4.82 -2.04
CA ASP A 112 3.68 -6.24 -1.99
C ASP A 112 2.43 -6.46 -1.13
N PHE A 113 2.29 -5.66 -0.07
CA PHE A 113 1.12 -5.63 0.82
C PHE A 113 0.91 -4.20 1.31
N ALA A 114 -0.27 -3.64 1.09
CA ALA A 114 -0.59 -2.25 1.44
C ALA A 114 -1.53 -2.12 2.64
N GLY A 115 -2.26 -3.17 3.00
CA GLY A 115 -3.16 -3.15 4.15
C GLY A 115 -4.25 -4.21 4.12
N GLU A 116 -4.98 -4.28 5.22
CA GLU A 116 -6.06 -5.24 5.43
C GLU A 116 -7.29 -4.52 6.02
N ILE A 117 -8.46 -4.80 5.44
CA ILE A 117 -9.74 -4.23 5.86
C ILE A 117 -10.60 -5.37 6.40
N LEU A 118 -10.88 -5.35 7.69
CA LEU A 118 -11.73 -6.35 8.35
C LEU A 118 -13.17 -6.29 7.83
N PRO A 119 -13.95 -7.39 7.96
CA PRO A 119 -15.37 -7.41 7.59
C PRO A 119 -16.16 -6.23 8.19
N GLY A 120 -16.94 -5.55 7.35
CA GLY A 120 -17.75 -4.40 7.71
C GLY A 120 -16.99 -3.07 7.85
N LYS A 121 -15.65 -3.07 7.81
CA LYS A 121 -14.82 -1.87 7.94
C LYS A 121 -14.59 -1.18 6.59
N GLU A 122 -14.15 0.09 6.68
CA GLU A 122 -13.87 0.96 5.53
C GLU A 122 -12.39 1.34 5.52
N ALA A 123 -11.90 1.65 4.32
CA ALA A 123 -10.64 2.32 4.09
C ALA A 123 -10.80 3.43 3.06
N THR A 124 -9.83 4.31 2.99
CA THR A 124 -9.77 5.37 1.98
C THR A 124 -8.55 5.16 1.08
N ILE A 125 -8.76 5.14 -0.22
CA ILE A 125 -7.71 5.25 -1.21
C ILE A 125 -7.56 6.74 -1.54
N LYS A 126 -6.41 7.32 -1.16
CA LYS A 126 -6.07 8.72 -1.44
C LYS A 126 -5.18 8.76 -2.68
N VAL A 127 -5.65 9.42 -3.72
CA VAL A 127 -4.92 9.60 -4.98
C VAL A 127 -4.41 11.03 -5.03
N THR A 128 -3.10 11.22 -5.09
CA THR A 128 -2.45 12.54 -5.14
C THR A 128 -1.79 12.74 -6.50
N TYR A 129 -2.10 13.83 -7.18
CA TYR A 129 -1.47 14.23 -8.42
C TYR A 129 -0.55 15.45 -8.19
N ARG A 130 0.70 15.33 -8.66
CA ARG A 130 1.79 16.33 -8.57
C ARG A 130 2.34 16.64 -9.96
N PRO A 131 1.72 17.57 -10.71
CA PRO A 131 2.18 17.89 -12.07
C PRO A 131 3.60 18.43 -12.14
N SER A 132 4.14 19.01 -11.06
CA SER A 132 5.51 19.51 -11.01
C SER A 132 6.59 18.46 -11.29
N ILE A 133 6.30 17.17 -11.03
CA ILE A 133 7.23 16.05 -11.27
C ILE A 133 7.34 15.73 -12.77
N MET A 134 6.23 15.81 -13.50
CA MET A 134 6.15 15.61 -14.94
C MET A 134 5.17 16.64 -15.53
N PRO A 135 5.63 17.86 -15.82
CA PRO A 135 4.76 18.94 -16.29
C PRO A 135 4.08 18.61 -17.62
N VAL A 136 2.75 18.58 -17.60
CA VAL A 136 1.89 18.42 -18.77
C VAL A 136 0.75 19.41 -18.62
N TYR A 137 0.45 20.16 -19.66
CA TYR A 137 -0.61 21.18 -19.67
C TYR A 137 -1.88 20.67 -20.34
N GLY A 138 -3.02 21.26 -19.98
CA GLY A 138 -4.33 20.91 -20.51
C GLY A 138 -5.07 19.89 -19.65
N VAL A 139 -6.04 19.22 -20.25
CA VAL A 139 -6.85 18.20 -19.58
C VAL A 139 -6.08 16.89 -19.56
N ILE A 140 -5.84 16.38 -18.36
CA ILE A 140 -5.13 15.11 -18.14
C ILE A 140 -5.98 14.16 -17.30
N GLU A 141 -5.73 12.86 -17.46
CA GLU A 141 -6.25 11.81 -16.61
C GLU A 141 -5.08 10.98 -16.06
N ARG A 142 -5.20 10.57 -14.79
CA ARG A 142 -4.20 9.74 -14.10
C ARG A 142 -4.91 8.70 -13.27
N GLU A 143 -4.26 7.56 -13.08
CA GLU A 143 -4.84 6.40 -12.43
C GLU A 143 -3.94 5.86 -11.34
N VAL A 144 -4.57 5.32 -10.30
CA VAL A 144 -3.95 4.49 -9.26
C VAL A 144 -4.64 3.13 -9.30
N TYR A 145 -3.84 2.09 -9.25
CA TYR A 145 -4.26 0.70 -9.27
C TYR A 145 -4.03 0.08 -7.91
N VAL A 146 -4.98 -0.75 -7.47
CA VAL A 146 -4.90 -1.48 -6.21
C VAL A 146 -5.39 -2.90 -6.47
N ASN A 147 -4.56 -3.90 -6.21
CA ASN A 147 -4.98 -5.30 -6.25
C ASN A 147 -5.66 -5.67 -4.94
N THR A 148 -6.65 -6.56 -5.04
CA THR A 148 -7.38 -7.11 -3.90
C THR A 148 -7.40 -8.63 -3.95
N ASN A 149 -7.72 -9.26 -2.82
CA ASN A 149 -8.01 -10.68 -2.75
C ASN A 149 -9.50 -11.01 -2.92
N ASP A 150 -10.33 -10.04 -3.32
CA ASP A 150 -11.71 -10.28 -3.74
C ASP A 150 -11.71 -10.88 -5.15
N PRO A 151 -12.14 -12.13 -5.37
CA PRO A 151 -12.09 -12.77 -6.67
C PRO A 151 -13.04 -12.16 -7.72
N GLU A 152 -14.06 -11.38 -7.30
CA GLU A 152 -14.94 -10.65 -8.22
C GLU A 152 -14.33 -9.31 -8.63
N ASN A 153 -13.46 -8.73 -7.80
CA ASN A 153 -12.83 -7.44 -8.03
C ASN A 153 -11.32 -7.51 -7.73
N PRO A 154 -10.55 -8.32 -8.48
CA PRO A 154 -9.14 -8.56 -8.18
C PRO A 154 -8.25 -7.33 -8.40
N LYS A 155 -8.75 -6.33 -9.14
CA LYS A 155 -8.07 -5.07 -9.40
C LYS A 155 -9.04 -3.91 -9.38
N LEU A 156 -8.77 -2.93 -8.55
CA LEU A 156 -9.48 -1.64 -8.52
C LEU A 156 -8.65 -0.59 -9.26
N THR A 157 -9.34 0.31 -9.96
CA THR A 157 -8.72 1.45 -10.65
C THR A 157 -9.40 2.73 -10.20
N PHE A 158 -8.60 3.67 -9.67
CA PHE A 158 -9.07 4.99 -9.23
C PHE A 158 -8.51 6.05 -10.15
N LYS A 159 -9.39 6.81 -10.77
CA LYS A 159 -9.06 7.82 -11.77
C LYS A 159 -9.22 9.23 -11.23
N VAL A 160 -8.26 10.10 -11.51
CA VAL A 160 -8.37 11.54 -11.29
C VAL A 160 -8.19 12.27 -12.61
N LYS A 161 -9.00 13.30 -12.80
CA LYS A 161 -8.95 14.23 -13.94
C LYS A 161 -8.57 15.61 -13.44
N ALA A 162 -7.71 16.32 -14.17
CA ALA A 162 -7.33 17.69 -13.86
C ALA A 162 -7.17 18.52 -15.16
N ASN A 163 -7.28 19.83 -15.03
CA ASN A 163 -6.95 20.79 -16.08
C ASN A 163 -5.77 21.65 -15.60
N VAL A 164 -4.56 21.30 -16.05
CA VAL A 164 -3.30 21.91 -15.64
C VAL A 164 -3.01 23.14 -16.51
N LYS A 165 -2.63 24.26 -15.85
CA LYS A 165 -2.33 25.55 -16.49
C LYS A 165 -0.95 26.05 -16.12
#